data_9834cf7d52ba73048dd64065f3c4c69c
#
_entry.id   9834cf7d52ba73048dd64065f3c4c69c
#
_cell.length_a   1.000
_cell.length_b   1.000
_cell.length_c   1.000
_cell.angle_alpha   90.00
_cell.angle_beta   90.00
_cell.angle_gamma   90.00
#
_symmetry.space_group_name_H-M   'P 1'
#
loop_
_entity.id
_entity.type
_entity.pdbx_description
1 polymer ?
#
loop_
_entity_poly.entity_id
_entity_poly.type
_entity_poly.pdbx_seq_one_letter_code
_entity_poly.pdbx_strand_id
1 'polypeptide(L)'
;MVQKMTKMCKINEIIKSTQEDIIIGEFAGRDSVAAILKALESESVRTILPVASFSPTEYGNFESLEHNYMHMLERVERLYGNEKTILPLLYHSNPDLWSVINGRYVDFLNKKFGFYTPCIGCHAYLHLLRIPLSLKLGKKIISGERESHDGRIKVNQTAESLDTYKRIAEYFGSEILMPIRYINDGNEVEELIGWEWDEGKGHQ
;
A
#
# COMPACT_ATOMS: atom_id res chain seq x y z
N MET A 1 -15.46 20.17 2.00
CA MET A 1 -15.59 19.85 0.56
C MET A 1 -14.64 20.67 -0.31
N VAL A 2 -14.55 21.98 -0.16
CA VAL A 2 -13.64 22.88 -0.94
C VAL A 2 -12.15 22.51 -0.74
N GLN A 3 -11.70 22.25 0.49
CA GLN A 3 -10.30 21.86 0.78
C GLN A 3 -9.90 20.52 0.15
N LYS A 4 -10.81 19.52 0.08
CA LYS A 4 -10.59 18.24 -0.63
C LYS A 4 -10.46 18.43 -2.15
N MET A 5 -11.27 19.31 -2.73
CA MET A 5 -11.19 19.66 -4.16
C MET A 5 -9.89 20.37 -4.52
N THR A 6 -9.42 21.28 -3.66
CA THR A 6 -8.14 22.01 -3.87
C THR A 6 -6.94 21.06 -3.78
N LYS A 7 -6.96 20.06 -2.85
CA LYS A 7 -5.92 19.02 -2.76
C LYS A 7 -5.90 18.12 -4.00
N MET A 8 -7.05 17.69 -4.52
CA MET A 8 -7.14 16.89 -5.77
C MET A 8 -6.69 17.66 -7.01
N CYS A 9 -6.97 18.96 -7.09
CA CYS A 9 -6.52 19.79 -8.22
C CYS A 9 -4.99 19.89 -8.25
N LYS A 10 -4.34 20.10 -7.09
CA LYS A 10 -2.87 20.13 -6.98
C LYS A 10 -2.22 18.77 -7.31
N ILE A 11 -2.81 17.66 -6.90
CA ILE A 11 -2.32 16.31 -7.26
C ILE A 11 -2.37 16.10 -8.77
N ASN A 12 -3.46 16.49 -9.43
CA ASN A 12 -3.60 16.39 -10.88
C ASN A 12 -2.60 17.28 -11.65
N GLU A 13 -2.23 18.44 -11.12
CA GLU A 13 -1.21 19.31 -11.70
C GLU A 13 0.19 18.71 -11.55
N ILE A 14 0.53 18.15 -10.37
CA ILE A 14 1.81 17.49 -10.13
C ILE A 14 1.92 16.23 -11.00
N ILE A 15 0.86 15.41 -11.08
CA ILE A 15 0.82 14.23 -11.94
C ILE A 15 1.08 14.60 -13.42
N LYS A 16 0.59 15.73 -13.89
CA LYS A 16 0.81 16.18 -15.28
C LYS A 16 2.24 16.61 -15.55
N SER A 17 2.98 17.07 -14.57
CA SER A 17 4.33 17.61 -14.75
C SER A 17 5.46 16.59 -14.58
N THR A 18 5.23 15.45 -13.87
CA THR A 18 6.28 14.48 -13.49
C THR A 18 5.82 13.02 -13.59
N GLN A 19 4.98 12.70 -14.55
CA GLN A 19 4.16 11.49 -14.61
C GLN A 19 4.95 10.16 -14.54
N GLU A 20 6.14 10.09 -15.14
CA GLU A 20 6.89 8.85 -15.29
C GLU A 20 7.75 8.48 -14.06
N ASP A 21 8.02 9.42 -13.18
CA ASP A 21 8.90 9.23 -12.02
C ASP A 21 8.15 8.99 -10.71
N ILE A 22 6.81 9.04 -10.72
CA ILE A 22 5.99 8.87 -9.53
C ILE A 22 5.70 7.39 -9.30
N ILE A 23 6.13 6.87 -8.16
CA ILE A 23 5.85 5.51 -7.72
C ILE A 23 4.72 5.56 -6.67
N ILE A 24 3.76 4.64 -6.76
CA ILE A 24 2.73 4.50 -5.73
C ILE A 24 3.34 3.82 -4.51
N GLY A 25 3.17 4.40 -3.33
CA GLY A 25 3.46 3.76 -2.05
C GLY A 25 2.15 3.33 -1.37
N GLU A 26 2.02 2.06 -1.04
CA GLU A 26 0.96 1.62 -0.14
C GLU A 26 1.08 2.38 1.18
N PHE A 27 -0.04 2.88 1.72
CA PHE A 27 -0.07 3.56 3.01
C PHE A 27 -1.27 3.05 3.81
N ALA A 28 -1.04 2.02 4.62
CA ALA A 28 -2.11 1.34 5.36
C ALA A 28 -1.73 1.07 6.81
N GLY A 29 -0.47 0.72 7.07
CA GLY A 29 0.03 0.34 8.36
C GLY A 29 1.54 0.47 8.45
N ARG A 30 2.12 0.09 9.58
CA ARG A 30 3.55 0.15 9.90
C ARG A 30 4.43 -0.46 8.80
N ASP A 31 4.08 -1.66 8.36
CA ASP A 31 4.85 -2.40 7.36
C ASP A 31 4.88 -1.67 6.00
N SER A 32 3.77 -1.05 5.58
CA SER A 32 3.70 -0.32 4.32
C SER A 32 4.57 0.95 4.34
N VAL A 33 4.63 1.64 5.46
CA VAL A 33 5.50 2.81 5.63
C VAL A 33 6.96 2.40 5.67
N ALA A 34 7.31 1.31 6.37
CA ALA A 34 8.67 0.76 6.34
C ALA A 34 9.10 0.39 4.92
N ALA A 35 8.20 -0.20 4.11
CA ALA A 35 8.47 -0.48 2.71
C ALA A 35 8.73 0.77 1.88
N ILE A 36 7.98 1.86 2.10
CA ILE A 36 8.23 3.15 1.46
C ILE A 36 9.62 3.67 1.83
N LEU A 37 9.96 3.72 3.13
CA LEU A 37 11.25 4.22 3.59
C LEU A 37 12.40 3.37 3.08
N LYS A 38 12.24 2.04 3.06
CA LYS A 38 13.23 1.12 2.48
C LYS A 38 13.42 1.32 0.97
N ALA A 39 12.34 1.56 0.23
CA ALA A 39 12.42 1.85 -1.20
C ALA A 39 13.13 3.18 -1.50
N LEU A 40 12.97 4.19 -0.63
CA LEU A 40 13.62 5.50 -0.77
C LEU A 40 15.15 5.45 -0.61
N GLU A 41 15.73 4.38 -0.04
CA GLU A 41 17.19 4.18 -0.02
C GLU A 41 17.77 4.06 -1.44
N SER A 42 16.96 3.66 -2.43
CA SER A 42 17.39 3.63 -3.83
C SER A 42 17.40 5.03 -4.45
N GLU A 43 18.48 5.39 -5.12
CA GLU A 43 18.60 6.66 -5.86
C GLU A 43 17.55 6.80 -6.97
N SER A 44 17.09 5.68 -7.54
CA SER A 44 16.09 5.65 -8.59
C SER A 44 14.67 5.97 -8.11
N VAL A 45 14.42 5.90 -6.80
CA VAL A 45 13.11 6.22 -6.19
C VAL A 45 13.16 7.64 -5.65
N ARG A 46 12.52 8.58 -6.35
CA ARG A 46 12.56 10.01 -5.99
C ARG A 46 11.24 10.55 -5.50
N THR A 47 10.15 10.17 -6.16
CA THR A 47 8.82 10.73 -5.85
C THR A 47 7.83 9.59 -5.55
N ILE A 48 7.21 9.64 -4.38
CA ILE A 48 6.20 8.66 -3.95
C ILE A 48 4.85 9.34 -3.78
N LEU A 49 3.82 8.71 -4.32
CA LEU A 49 2.42 9.02 -4.03
C LEU A 49 1.91 7.99 -3.01
N PRO A 50 1.76 8.35 -1.73
CA PRO A 50 1.15 7.47 -0.74
C PRO A 50 -0.33 7.28 -1.04
N VAL A 51 -0.79 6.02 -1.07
CA VAL A 51 -2.20 5.67 -1.33
C VAL A 51 -2.74 4.79 -0.22
N ALA A 52 -3.64 5.35 0.58
CA ALA A 52 -4.43 4.61 1.55
C ALA A 52 -5.63 3.97 0.82
N SER A 53 -5.61 2.66 0.71
CA SER A 53 -6.67 1.89 0.07
C SER A 53 -7.53 1.22 1.14
N PHE A 54 -8.85 1.26 0.98
CA PHE A 54 -9.80 0.70 1.94
C PHE A 54 -10.65 -0.39 1.32
N SER A 55 -10.84 -1.48 2.05
CA SER A 55 -11.88 -2.46 1.78
C SER A 55 -13.17 -2.08 2.53
N PRO A 56 -14.35 -2.56 2.11
CA PRO A 56 -15.60 -2.35 2.84
C PRO A 56 -15.64 -2.99 4.23
N THR A 57 -14.68 -3.87 4.53
CA THR A 57 -14.58 -4.60 5.81
C THR A 57 -13.58 -3.95 6.77
N GLU A 58 -12.88 -2.91 6.35
CA GLU A 58 -11.93 -2.21 7.22
C GLU A 58 -12.63 -1.10 7.99
N TYR A 59 -12.32 -1.09 9.28
CA TYR A 59 -12.69 -0.02 10.20
C TYR A 59 -11.42 0.71 10.54
N GLY A 60 -11.36 2.01 10.26
CA GLY A 60 -10.14 2.76 10.52
C GLY A 60 -10.42 4.17 11.02
N ASN A 61 -9.46 4.70 11.77
CA ASN A 61 -9.44 6.10 12.13
C ASN A 61 -8.54 6.85 11.13
N PHE A 62 -9.13 7.71 10.31
CA PHE A 62 -8.40 8.54 9.36
C PHE A 62 -7.42 9.51 10.05
N GLU A 63 -7.70 9.92 11.30
CA GLU A 63 -6.82 10.82 12.05
C GLU A 63 -5.48 10.16 12.36
N SER A 64 -5.47 8.88 12.75
CA SER A 64 -4.23 8.16 13.00
C SER A 64 -3.41 7.95 11.72
N LEU A 65 -4.06 7.70 10.57
CA LEU A 65 -3.35 7.65 9.29
C LEU A 65 -2.73 9.00 8.91
N GLU A 66 -3.44 10.09 9.09
CA GLU A 66 -2.91 11.43 8.83
C GLU A 66 -1.76 11.78 9.78
N HIS A 67 -1.84 11.37 11.04
CA HIS A 67 -0.77 11.55 12.03
C HIS A 67 0.49 10.78 11.63
N ASN A 68 0.36 9.50 11.33
CA ASN A 68 1.48 8.69 10.83
C ASN A 68 2.04 9.20 9.49
N TYR A 69 1.19 9.76 8.62
CA TYR A 69 1.64 10.40 7.39
C TYR A 69 2.53 11.62 7.68
N MET A 70 2.18 12.44 8.68
CA MET A 70 3.03 13.57 9.08
C MET A 70 4.38 13.11 9.63
N HIS A 71 4.42 12.06 10.46
CA HIS A 71 5.67 11.46 10.92
C HIS A 71 6.54 10.94 9.77
N MET A 72 5.92 10.32 8.77
CA MET A 72 6.66 9.89 7.57
C MET A 72 7.27 11.08 6.81
N LEU A 73 6.53 12.19 6.65
CA LEU A 73 7.06 13.41 6.02
C LEU A 73 8.28 13.94 6.77
N GLU A 74 8.18 14.09 8.09
CA GLU A 74 9.28 14.56 8.94
C GLU A 74 10.50 13.62 8.87
N ARG A 75 10.26 12.30 8.83
CA ARG A 75 11.32 11.30 8.70
C ARG A 75 12.04 11.41 7.36
N VAL A 76 11.31 11.54 6.26
CA VAL A 76 11.87 11.68 4.92
C VAL A 76 12.64 12.99 4.77
N GLU A 77 12.09 14.09 5.26
CA GLU A 77 12.78 15.39 5.25
C GLU A 77 14.12 15.34 6.02
N ARG A 78 14.13 14.70 7.20
CA ARG A 78 15.35 14.54 8.02
C ARG A 78 16.41 13.68 7.34
N LEU A 79 16.00 12.61 6.62
CA LEU A 79 16.93 11.66 6.00
C LEU A 79 17.45 12.16 4.65
N TYR A 80 16.61 12.82 3.87
CA TYR A 80 16.87 13.09 2.44
C TYR A 80 16.72 14.57 2.06
N GLY A 81 16.22 15.44 2.97
CA GLY A 81 15.94 16.82 2.63
C GLY A 81 15.02 16.95 1.39
N ASN A 82 15.49 17.72 0.42
CA ASN A 82 14.75 17.93 -0.84
C ASN A 82 15.05 16.91 -1.94
N GLU A 83 15.86 15.89 -1.68
CA GLU A 83 16.23 14.89 -2.70
C GLU A 83 15.09 13.90 -2.99
N LYS A 84 14.21 13.70 -2.02
CA LYS A 84 13.05 12.81 -2.12
C LYS A 84 11.77 13.59 -1.87
N THR A 85 10.73 13.23 -2.59
CA THR A 85 9.43 13.91 -2.49
C THR A 85 8.32 12.93 -2.14
N ILE A 86 7.58 13.22 -1.08
CA ILE A 86 6.35 12.53 -0.73
C ILE A 86 5.17 13.42 -1.10
N LEU A 87 4.33 12.94 -2.00
CA LEU A 87 3.12 13.65 -2.43
C LEU A 87 2.02 13.54 -1.36
N PRO A 88 0.99 14.41 -1.43
CA PRO A 88 -0.14 14.33 -0.51
C PRO A 88 -0.81 12.96 -0.49
N LEU A 89 -1.18 12.47 0.71
CA LEU A 89 -1.86 11.20 0.90
C LEU A 89 -3.17 11.14 0.12
N LEU A 90 -3.32 10.10 -0.71
CA LEU A 90 -4.51 9.83 -1.50
C LEU A 90 -5.32 8.68 -0.87
N TYR A 91 -6.61 8.88 -0.70
CA TYR A 91 -7.54 7.85 -0.25
C TYR A 91 -8.26 7.22 -1.44
N HIS A 92 -8.29 5.89 -1.50
CA HIS A 92 -8.86 5.14 -2.62
C HIS A 92 -9.67 3.93 -2.14
N SER A 93 -10.89 3.78 -2.68
CA SER A 93 -11.77 2.64 -2.40
C SER A 93 -12.70 2.38 -3.57
N ASN A 94 -13.02 1.11 -3.79
CA ASN A 94 -14.02 0.67 -4.76
C ASN A 94 -14.78 -0.56 -4.21
N PRO A 95 -15.89 -0.35 -3.48
CA PRO A 95 -16.67 -1.43 -2.88
C PRO A 95 -17.20 -2.45 -3.88
N ASP A 96 -17.54 -2.02 -5.10
CA ASP A 96 -18.05 -2.92 -6.14
C ASP A 96 -16.96 -3.88 -6.62
N LEU A 97 -15.73 -3.39 -6.84
CA LEU A 97 -14.59 -4.25 -7.19
C LEU A 97 -14.30 -5.26 -6.08
N TRP A 98 -14.34 -4.82 -4.81
CA TRP A 98 -14.16 -5.72 -3.66
C TRP A 98 -15.23 -6.83 -3.65
N SER A 99 -16.49 -6.46 -3.86
CA SER A 99 -17.63 -7.40 -3.87
C SER A 99 -17.52 -8.42 -5.01
N VAL A 100 -17.06 -8.00 -6.19
CA VAL A 100 -16.84 -8.92 -7.31
C VAL A 100 -15.72 -9.91 -6.99
N ILE A 101 -14.60 -9.46 -6.43
CA ILE A 101 -13.45 -10.32 -6.11
C ILE A 101 -13.80 -11.30 -4.99
N ASN A 102 -14.44 -10.83 -3.93
CA ASN A 102 -14.66 -11.62 -2.71
C ASN A 102 -16.01 -12.33 -2.67
N GLY A 103 -17.03 -11.85 -3.36
CA GLY A 103 -18.40 -12.41 -3.29
C GLY A 103 -18.72 -13.40 -4.39
N ARG A 104 -18.32 -13.13 -5.63
CA ARG A 104 -18.78 -13.84 -6.81
C ARG A 104 -18.51 -15.37 -6.80
N TYR A 105 -17.41 -15.78 -6.22
CA TYR A 105 -16.95 -17.17 -6.29
C TYR A 105 -17.00 -17.92 -4.95
N VAL A 106 -17.62 -17.36 -3.92
CA VAL A 106 -17.67 -17.97 -2.57
C VAL A 106 -18.20 -19.39 -2.59
N ASP A 107 -19.35 -19.63 -3.25
CA ASP A 107 -19.97 -20.96 -3.35
C ASP A 107 -19.06 -21.95 -4.11
N PHE A 108 -18.48 -21.52 -5.21
CA PHE A 108 -17.53 -22.33 -5.98
C PHE A 108 -16.29 -22.70 -5.17
N LEU A 109 -15.71 -21.74 -4.45
CA LEU A 109 -14.51 -21.95 -3.63
C LEU A 109 -14.79 -22.89 -2.46
N ASN A 110 -15.92 -22.69 -1.77
CA ASN A 110 -16.35 -23.61 -0.71
C ASN A 110 -16.57 -25.03 -1.20
N LYS A 111 -17.23 -25.20 -2.33
CA LYS A 111 -17.46 -26.55 -2.92
C LYS A 111 -16.17 -27.21 -3.36
N LYS A 112 -15.23 -26.44 -3.92
CA LYS A 112 -13.99 -26.99 -4.47
C LYS A 112 -12.93 -27.26 -3.42
N PHE A 113 -12.80 -26.40 -2.41
CA PHE A 113 -11.69 -26.42 -1.42
C PHE A 113 -12.15 -26.71 0.00
N GLY A 114 -13.45 -26.77 0.27
CA GLY A 114 -14.01 -27.04 1.59
C GLY A 114 -13.98 -25.86 2.55
N PHE A 115 -13.44 -24.71 2.12
CA PHE A 115 -13.41 -23.48 2.93
C PHE A 115 -13.32 -22.25 2.05
N TYR A 116 -13.63 -21.08 2.65
CA TYR A 116 -13.45 -19.77 2.07
C TYR A 116 -12.90 -18.81 3.13
N THR A 117 -11.97 -17.96 2.71
CA THR A 117 -11.51 -16.81 3.47
C THR A 117 -11.43 -15.58 2.58
N PRO A 118 -11.94 -14.41 3.00
CA PRO A 118 -11.80 -13.19 2.22
C PRO A 118 -10.38 -12.61 2.24
N CYS A 119 -9.50 -13.06 3.14
CA CYS A 119 -8.18 -12.45 3.35
C CYS A 119 -7.33 -12.35 2.06
N ILE A 120 -7.23 -13.44 1.30
CA ILE A 120 -6.48 -13.45 0.02
C ILE A 120 -7.13 -12.50 -0.99
N GLY A 121 -8.47 -12.56 -1.10
CA GLY A 121 -9.22 -11.70 -2.00
C GLY A 121 -9.16 -10.22 -1.60
N CYS A 122 -9.14 -9.90 -0.31
CA CYS A 122 -8.95 -8.53 0.18
C CYS A 122 -7.57 -7.97 -0.23
N HIS A 123 -6.49 -8.71 -0.02
CA HIS A 123 -5.15 -8.27 -0.45
C HIS A 123 -5.06 -8.17 -1.99
N ALA A 124 -5.58 -9.15 -2.73
CA ALA A 124 -5.68 -9.06 -4.18
C ALA A 124 -6.45 -7.80 -4.62
N TYR A 125 -7.55 -7.48 -3.96
CA TYR A 125 -8.32 -6.25 -4.22
C TYR A 125 -7.48 -5.00 -3.99
N LEU A 126 -6.75 -4.90 -2.86
CA LEU A 126 -5.94 -3.73 -2.54
C LEU A 126 -4.85 -3.49 -3.61
N HIS A 127 -4.21 -4.56 -4.11
CA HIS A 127 -3.24 -4.45 -5.19
C HIS A 127 -3.90 -4.06 -6.52
N LEU A 128 -4.98 -4.75 -6.92
CA LEU A 128 -5.72 -4.47 -8.15
C LEU A 128 -6.26 -3.04 -8.20
N LEU A 129 -6.72 -2.52 -7.07
CA LEU A 129 -7.26 -1.16 -6.97
C LEU A 129 -6.23 -0.09 -7.35
N ARG A 130 -4.94 -0.33 -7.10
CA ARG A 130 -3.86 0.63 -7.37
C ARG A 130 -3.32 0.54 -8.81
N ILE A 131 -3.52 -0.57 -9.51
CA ILE A 131 -2.96 -0.80 -10.86
C ILE A 131 -3.39 0.28 -11.86
N PRO A 132 -4.68 0.65 -12.01
CA PRO A 132 -5.07 1.68 -12.98
C PRO A 132 -4.41 3.05 -12.74
N LEU A 133 -4.13 3.37 -11.48
CA LEU A 133 -3.40 4.58 -11.12
C LEU A 133 -1.91 4.45 -11.45
N SER A 134 -1.28 3.31 -11.14
CA SER A 134 0.13 3.07 -11.42
C SER A 134 0.45 3.14 -12.92
N LEU A 135 -0.45 2.64 -13.78
CA LEU A 135 -0.29 2.69 -15.24
C LEU A 135 -0.26 4.12 -15.82
N LYS A 136 -0.81 5.09 -15.08
CA LYS A 136 -0.75 6.51 -15.43
C LYS A 136 0.48 7.23 -14.89
N LEU A 137 1.27 6.55 -14.06
CA LEU A 137 2.46 7.04 -13.36
C LEU A 137 3.68 6.20 -13.74
N GLY A 138 4.63 6.02 -12.83
CA GLY A 138 5.85 5.23 -13.03
C GLY A 138 5.66 3.70 -13.14
N LYS A 139 4.43 3.20 -13.23
CA LYS A 139 4.07 1.77 -13.37
C LYS A 139 4.57 0.86 -12.25
N LYS A 140 4.91 1.45 -11.08
CA LYS A 140 5.42 0.74 -9.92
C LYS A 140 4.56 1.00 -8.69
N ILE A 141 4.42 -0.03 -7.85
CA ILE A 141 3.70 0.02 -6.57
C ILE A 141 4.63 -0.56 -5.51
N ILE A 142 4.93 0.20 -4.47
CA ILE A 142 5.63 -0.27 -3.28
C ILE A 142 4.59 -0.80 -2.32
N SER A 143 4.77 -2.03 -1.85
CA SER A 143 3.87 -2.70 -0.91
C SER A 143 4.60 -3.19 0.33
N GLY A 144 3.92 -3.12 1.47
CA GLY A 144 4.41 -3.53 2.79
C GLY A 144 4.24 -5.02 3.10
N GLU A 145 4.12 -5.86 2.08
CA GLU A 145 3.96 -7.29 2.26
C GLU A 145 5.22 -7.97 2.81
N ARG A 146 5.03 -8.83 3.82
CA ARG A 146 6.08 -9.67 4.42
C ARG A 146 5.64 -11.13 4.45
N GLU A 147 6.54 -12.07 4.18
CA GLU A 147 6.24 -13.51 4.23
C GLU A 147 6.08 -14.03 5.68
N SER A 148 6.72 -13.37 6.64
CA SER A 148 6.68 -13.78 8.04
C SER A 148 6.62 -12.56 8.96
N HIS A 149 5.96 -12.73 10.11
CA HIS A 149 5.76 -11.72 11.13
C HIS A 149 6.11 -12.33 12.49
N ASP A 150 7.37 -12.21 12.92
CA ASP A 150 7.88 -12.82 14.16
C ASP A 150 7.60 -14.33 14.21
N GLY A 151 7.86 -15.02 13.08
CA GLY A 151 7.60 -16.45 12.92
C GLY A 151 6.14 -16.81 12.58
N ARG A 152 5.23 -15.85 12.47
CA ARG A 152 3.84 -16.10 12.07
C ARG A 152 3.67 -15.88 10.57
N ILE A 153 2.96 -16.79 9.91
CA ILE A 153 2.62 -16.71 8.50
C ILE A 153 1.13 -16.43 8.36
N LYS A 154 0.79 -15.37 7.62
CA LYS A 154 -0.61 -15.05 7.29
C LYS A 154 -0.96 -15.69 5.94
N VAL A 155 -2.18 -16.24 5.81
CA VAL A 155 -2.62 -16.95 4.59
C VAL A 155 -2.55 -16.08 3.33
N ASN A 156 -2.76 -14.79 3.46
CA ASN A 156 -2.70 -13.81 2.39
C ASN A 156 -1.29 -13.28 2.12
N GLN A 157 -0.29 -13.71 2.89
CA GLN A 157 1.11 -13.29 2.78
C GLN A 157 2.07 -14.49 2.68
N THR A 158 1.57 -15.66 2.27
CA THR A 158 2.45 -16.77 1.86
C THR A 158 3.23 -16.38 0.61
N ALA A 159 4.39 -17.01 0.37
CA ALA A 159 5.20 -16.76 -0.82
C ALA A 159 4.37 -16.86 -2.10
N GLU A 160 3.50 -17.89 -2.22
CA GLU A 160 2.63 -18.10 -3.38
C GLU A 160 1.60 -16.96 -3.54
N SER A 161 1.04 -16.46 -2.44
CA SER A 161 0.11 -15.34 -2.48
C SER A 161 0.81 -14.09 -2.98
N LEU A 162 1.99 -13.76 -2.42
CA LEU A 162 2.76 -12.59 -2.79
C LEU A 162 3.24 -12.65 -4.26
N ASP A 163 3.72 -13.81 -4.70
CA ASP A 163 4.11 -14.01 -6.11
C ASP A 163 2.91 -13.94 -7.04
N THR A 164 1.72 -14.34 -6.58
CA THR A 164 0.49 -14.20 -7.35
C THR A 164 0.10 -12.73 -7.52
N TYR A 165 0.18 -11.91 -6.48
CA TYR A 165 -0.09 -10.46 -6.59
C TYR A 165 0.88 -9.78 -7.56
N LYS A 166 2.16 -10.14 -7.54
CA LYS A 166 3.15 -9.64 -8.50
C LYS A 166 2.78 -10.02 -9.93
N ARG A 167 2.49 -11.31 -10.19
CA ARG A 167 2.07 -11.78 -11.54
C ARG A 167 0.81 -11.09 -12.04
N ILE A 168 -0.16 -10.81 -11.15
CA ILE A 168 -1.36 -10.05 -11.53
C ILE A 168 -0.97 -8.63 -11.98
N ALA A 169 -0.13 -7.93 -11.23
CA ALA A 169 0.30 -6.60 -11.60
C ALA A 169 1.07 -6.60 -12.93
N GLU A 170 1.99 -7.53 -13.11
CA GLU A 170 2.78 -7.73 -14.34
C GLU A 170 1.87 -8.00 -15.55
N TYR A 171 0.82 -8.81 -15.40
CA TYR A 171 -0.16 -9.07 -16.45
C TYR A 171 -0.83 -7.78 -16.95
N PHE A 172 -1.07 -6.81 -16.07
CA PHE A 172 -1.62 -5.50 -16.44
C PHE A 172 -0.55 -4.46 -16.81
N GLY A 173 0.74 -4.81 -16.82
CA GLY A 173 1.83 -3.90 -17.16
C GLY A 173 2.30 -2.98 -16.03
N SER A 174 2.05 -3.36 -14.77
CA SER A 174 2.55 -2.72 -13.56
C SER A 174 3.47 -3.66 -12.79
N GLU A 175 4.31 -3.12 -11.90
CA GLU A 175 5.23 -3.88 -11.07
C GLU A 175 4.91 -3.65 -9.58
N ILE A 176 4.86 -4.72 -8.77
CA ILE A 176 4.78 -4.61 -7.31
C ILE A 176 6.16 -4.87 -6.72
N LEU A 177 6.70 -3.87 -6.05
CA LEU A 177 7.93 -3.94 -5.26
C LEU A 177 7.58 -4.26 -3.82
N MET A 178 8.26 -5.21 -3.22
CA MET A 178 8.07 -5.62 -1.82
C MET A 178 9.42 -5.54 -1.08
N PRO A 179 9.89 -4.31 -0.76
CA PRO A 179 11.25 -4.09 -0.25
C PRO A 179 11.53 -4.76 1.09
N ILE A 180 10.48 -5.04 1.87
CA ILE A 180 10.57 -5.64 3.20
C ILE A 180 10.06 -7.10 3.25
N ARG A 181 9.85 -7.73 2.08
CA ARG A 181 9.25 -9.07 1.97
C ARG A 181 9.86 -10.10 2.90
N TYR A 182 11.17 -10.05 3.07
CA TYR A 182 11.95 -11.02 3.84
C TYR A 182 12.33 -10.55 5.25
N ILE A 183 11.89 -9.37 5.67
CA ILE A 183 12.06 -8.91 7.05
C ILE A 183 11.05 -9.67 7.91
N ASN A 184 11.57 -10.50 8.83
CA ASN A 184 10.75 -11.28 9.75
C ASN A 184 10.52 -10.55 11.07
N ASP A 185 11.54 -9.87 11.59
CA ASP A 185 11.51 -9.19 12.89
C ASP A 185 10.69 -7.90 12.86
N GLY A 186 9.69 -7.79 13.74
CA GLY A 186 8.90 -6.58 13.92
C GLY A 186 9.70 -5.40 14.43
N ASN A 187 10.75 -5.62 15.23
CA ASN A 187 11.63 -4.56 15.71
C ASN A 187 12.43 -3.92 14.56
N GLU A 188 12.89 -4.71 13.59
CA GLU A 188 13.56 -4.18 12.40
C GLU A 188 12.63 -3.24 11.61
N VAL A 189 11.34 -3.56 11.53
CA VAL A 189 10.33 -2.68 10.92
C VAL A 189 10.17 -1.39 11.69
N GLU A 190 10.15 -1.44 13.03
CA GLU A 190 10.05 -0.25 13.90
C GLU A 190 11.28 0.64 13.80
N GLU A 191 12.47 0.06 13.71
CA GLU A 191 13.72 0.80 13.48
C GLU A 191 13.70 1.52 12.11
N LEU A 192 13.17 0.87 11.07
CA LEU A 192 13.04 1.47 9.74
C LEU A 192 12.14 2.71 9.77
N ILE A 193 10.96 2.63 10.39
CA ILE A 193 10.07 3.79 10.49
C ILE A 193 10.65 4.87 11.41
N GLY A 194 11.21 4.48 12.56
CA GLY A 194 11.88 5.39 13.50
C GLY A 194 10.95 6.19 14.39
N TRP A 195 9.70 5.77 14.54
CA TRP A 195 8.73 6.27 15.53
C TRP A 195 7.78 5.15 15.95
N GLU A 196 7.08 5.32 17.07
CA GLU A 196 6.01 4.43 17.50
C GLU A 196 4.78 4.62 16.60
N TRP A 197 4.32 3.52 15.96
CA TRP A 197 3.18 3.57 15.07
C TRP A 197 1.89 3.82 15.86
N ASP A 198 1.14 4.85 15.47
CA ASP A 198 -0.20 5.08 16.01
C ASP A 198 -1.22 4.15 15.35
N GLU A 199 -1.58 3.06 16.06
CA GLU A 199 -2.56 2.08 15.58
C GLU A 199 -3.97 2.66 15.44
N GLY A 200 -4.27 3.75 16.15
CA GLY A 200 -5.62 4.30 16.23
C GLY A 200 -6.62 3.36 16.93
N LYS A 201 -7.75 3.88 17.32
CA LYS A 201 -8.83 3.05 17.89
C LYS A 201 -9.62 2.39 16.76
N GLY A 202 -9.63 1.05 16.71
CA GLY A 202 -10.39 0.27 15.73
C GLY A 202 -9.62 -0.13 14.48
N HIS A 203 -8.31 0.10 14.41
CA HIS A 203 -7.45 -0.52 13.39
C HIS A 203 -7.24 -2.00 13.71
N GLN A 204 -7.50 -2.86 12.75
CA GLN A 204 -7.02 -4.24 12.70
C GLN A 204 -6.27 -4.48 11.41
#